data_c893a927e285d8077fbb0f8ab5f130f4
#
_entry.id   c893a927e285d8077fbb0f8ab5f130f4
#
_cell.length_a   1.000
_cell.length_b   1.000
_cell.length_c   1.000
_cell.angle_alpha   90.00
_cell.angle_beta   90.00
_cell.angle_gamma   90.00
#
_symmetry.space_group_name_H-M   'P 1'
#
loop_
_entity.id
_entity.type
_entity.pdbx_description
1 polymer ?
#
loop_
_entity_poly.entity_id
_entity_poly.type
_entity_poly.pdbx_seq_one_letter_code
_entity_poly.pdbx_strand_id
1 'polypeptide(L)'
;DETGVPVTVVTAAANQYETTLKSEMGKSEAPTLFQVNGPVGLASWKHYCYDLTGSDILNELTSDKFELKNGDEIAGVGYCTETYGLIYNKALLKKAGYTQDDIKSFADLKKVVEDITKRKDELGFSAFTSAGMDGSSDWRFKTHLANLPIYYEYQKDGITDTKAIKGTYLDNYRNIWDL
;
A
#
# COMPACT_ATOMS: atom_id res chain seq x y z
N ASP A 1 19.11 14.04 -15.88
CA ASP A 1 20.41 14.48 -16.46
C ASP A 1 21.16 13.35 -17.19
N GLU A 2 20.99 12.07 -16.82
CA GLU A 2 21.69 10.94 -17.46
C GLU A 2 21.20 10.69 -18.90
N THR A 3 19.92 10.91 -19.15
CA THR A 3 19.32 10.67 -20.49
C THR A 3 19.32 11.91 -21.38
N GLY A 4 19.62 13.10 -20.85
CA GLY A 4 19.49 14.37 -21.56
C GLY A 4 18.05 14.81 -21.83
N VAL A 5 17.06 14.07 -21.35
CA VAL A 5 15.63 14.43 -21.48
C VAL A 5 15.23 15.36 -20.32
N PRO A 6 14.79 16.59 -20.61
CA PRO A 6 14.32 17.49 -19.58
C PRO A 6 13.01 16.96 -18.97
N VAL A 7 12.97 16.86 -17.62
CA VAL A 7 11.79 16.39 -16.88
C VAL A 7 11.41 17.44 -15.84
N THR A 8 10.16 17.86 -15.87
CA THR A 8 9.56 18.70 -14.84
C THR A 8 8.63 17.86 -13.98
N VAL A 9 8.93 17.80 -12.68
CA VAL A 9 8.09 17.06 -11.72
C VAL A 9 7.09 18.02 -11.08
N VAL A 10 5.82 17.75 -11.25
CA VAL A 10 4.72 18.47 -10.63
C VAL A 10 4.16 17.63 -9.49
N THR A 11 4.04 18.23 -8.31
CA THR A 11 3.52 17.58 -7.11
C THR A 11 2.21 18.21 -6.67
N ALA A 12 1.40 17.46 -5.94
CA ALA A 12 0.18 17.95 -5.32
C ALA A 12 0.32 17.98 -3.80
N ALA A 13 -0.46 18.83 -3.14
CA ALA A 13 -0.60 18.80 -1.69
C ALA A 13 -1.23 17.48 -1.23
N ALA A 14 -1.06 17.14 0.04
CA ALA A 14 -1.66 15.93 0.63
C ALA A 14 -3.16 15.87 0.34
N ASN A 15 -3.63 14.70 -0.08
CA ASN A 15 -5.02 14.42 -0.48
C ASN A 15 -5.55 15.24 -1.67
N GLN A 16 -4.70 15.95 -2.40
CA GLN A 16 -5.12 16.78 -3.54
C GLN A 16 -4.68 16.23 -4.90
N TYR A 17 -4.08 15.04 -4.94
CA TYR A 17 -3.53 14.50 -6.18
C TYR A 17 -4.57 14.40 -7.30
N GLU A 18 -5.70 13.73 -7.06
CA GLU A 18 -6.76 13.54 -8.04
C GLU A 18 -7.34 14.87 -8.54
N THR A 19 -7.58 15.81 -7.63
CA THR A 19 -8.12 17.14 -7.97
C THR A 19 -7.11 17.94 -8.78
N THR A 20 -5.85 17.93 -8.39
CA THR A 20 -4.77 18.61 -9.09
C THR A 20 -4.57 18.02 -10.48
N LEU A 21 -4.45 16.70 -10.57
CA LEU A 21 -4.27 16.01 -11.84
C LEU A 21 -5.43 16.30 -12.81
N LYS A 22 -6.67 16.28 -12.33
CA LYS A 22 -7.83 16.60 -13.16
C LYS A 22 -7.77 18.01 -13.73
N SER A 23 -7.29 18.98 -12.94
CA SER A 23 -7.05 20.34 -13.41
C SER A 23 -5.92 20.41 -14.44
N GLU A 24 -4.83 19.68 -14.22
CA GLU A 24 -3.69 19.66 -15.14
C GLU A 24 -4.05 19.00 -16.49
N MET A 25 -4.84 17.92 -16.47
CA MET A 25 -5.30 17.24 -17.69
C MET A 25 -6.20 18.10 -18.59
N GLY A 26 -6.80 19.16 -18.04
CA GLY A 26 -7.60 20.12 -18.81
C GLY A 26 -6.79 21.22 -19.50
N LYS A 27 -5.47 21.27 -19.30
CA LYS A 27 -4.58 22.28 -19.88
C LYS A 27 -4.06 21.88 -21.25
N SER A 28 -3.57 22.85 -22.01
CA SER A 28 -2.93 22.63 -23.30
C SER A 28 -1.62 21.81 -23.17
N GLU A 29 -0.96 21.90 -22.03
CA GLU A 29 0.25 21.14 -21.71
C GLU A 29 -0.04 20.21 -20.53
N ALA A 30 -0.82 19.17 -20.78
CA ALA A 30 -1.13 18.13 -19.81
C ALA A 30 0.12 17.30 -19.45
N PRO A 31 0.20 16.71 -18.23
CA PRO A 31 1.30 15.84 -17.86
C PRO A 31 1.46 14.68 -18.84
N THR A 32 2.70 14.43 -19.28
CA THR A 32 3.04 13.29 -20.15
C THR A 32 2.95 11.97 -19.40
N LEU A 33 3.37 11.96 -18.15
CA LEU A 33 3.32 10.80 -17.25
C LEU A 33 2.58 11.18 -15.97
N PHE A 34 1.72 10.29 -15.51
CA PHE A 34 0.98 10.50 -14.27
C PHE A 34 0.73 9.18 -13.56
N GLN A 35 0.56 9.24 -12.24
CA GLN A 35 0.31 8.06 -11.43
C GLN A 35 -1.17 7.68 -11.44
N VAL A 36 -1.42 6.38 -11.61
CA VAL A 36 -2.73 5.76 -11.47
C VAL A 36 -2.70 4.76 -10.32
N ASN A 37 -3.58 4.93 -9.34
CA ASN A 37 -3.65 4.06 -8.16
C ASN A 37 -4.40 2.76 -8.48
N GLY A 38 -3.76 1.89 -9.22
CA GLY A 38 -4.25 0.55 -9.53
C GLY A 38 -5.60 0.52 -10.27
N PRO A 39 -6.32 -0.60 -10.23
CA PRO A 39 -7.58 -0.76 -10.98
C PRO A 39 -8.67 0.24 -10.58
N VAL A 40 -8.73 0.64 -9.31
CA VAL A 40 -9.71 1.62 -8.83
C VAL A 40 -9.43 3.00 -9.42
N GLY A 41 -8.17 3.44 -9.42
CA GLY A 41 -7.76 4.69 -10.04
C GLY A 41 -7.96 4.66 -11.56
N LEU A 42 -7.74 3.52 -12.19
CA LEU A 42 -7.93 3.36 -13.63
C LEU A 42 -9.37 3.68 -14.07
N ALA A 43 -10.37 3.36 -13.26
CA ALA A 43 -11.76 3.70 -13.57
C ALA A 43 -11.95 5.19 -13.86
N SER A 44 -11.20 6.06 -13.18
CA SER A 44 -11.24 7.52 -13.38
C SER A 44 -10.34 8.00 -14.52
N TRP A 45 -9.23 7.31 -14.77
CA TRP A 45 -8.14 7.82 -15.61
C TRP A 45 -7.97 7.11 -16.95
N LYS A 46 -8.67 5.99 -17.21
CA LYS A 46 -8.50 5.16 -18.40
C LYS A 46 -8.60 5.92 -19.72
N HIS A 47 -9.40 6.99 -19.78
CA HIS A 47 -9.57 7.80 -20.99
C HIS A 47 -8.38 8.71 -21.33
N TYR A 48 -7.46 8.85 -20.39
CA TYR A 48 -6.23 9.61 -20.55
C TYR A 48 -5.00 8.71 -20.70
N CYS A 49 -5.16 7.40 -20.48
CA CYS A 49 -4.08 6.44 -20.63
C CYS A 49 -3.86 6.11 -22.11
N TYR A 50 -2.59 6.04 -22.50
CA TYR A 50 -2.18 5.51 -23.79
C TYR A 50 -2.14 3.99 -23.70
N ASP A 51 -2.55 3.30 -24.76
CA ASP A 51 -2.39 1.84 -24.84
C ASP A 51 -0.92 1.49 -25.09
N LEU A 52 -0.31 0.84 -24.11
CA LEU A 52 1.08 0.41 -24.13
C LEU A 52 1.27 -0.98 -24.74
N THR A 53 0.21 -1.63 -25.23
CA THR A 53 0.29 -2.97 -25.80
C THR A 53 1.31 -3.00 -26.95
N GLY A 54 2.28 -3.93 -26.83
CA GLY A 54 3.37 -4.08 -27.78
C GLY A 54 4.47 -3.01 -27.70
N SER A 55 4.46 -2.13 -26.71
CA SER A 55 5.52 -1.14 -26.50
C SER A 55 6.76 -1.76 -25.86
N ASP A 56 7.94 -1.20 -26.15
CA ASP A 56 9.22 -1.70 -25.63
C ASP A 56 9.31 -1.68 -24.10
N ILE A 57 8.60 -0.77 -23.44
CA ILE A 57 8.60 -0.68 -21.97
C ILE A 57 8.09 -1.97 -21.31
N LEU A 58 7.24 -2.73 -21.98
CA LEU A 58 6.73 -4.00 -21.45
C LEU A 58 7.81 -5.07 -21.38
N ASN A 59 8.82 -4.99 -22.25
CA ASN A 59 9.97 -5.90 -22.27
C ASN A 59 10.89 -5.71 -21.06
N GLU A 60 10.82 -4.53 -20.41
CA GLU A 60 11.60 -4.22 -19.21
C GLU A 60 10.94 -4.71 -17.92
N LEU A 61 9.67 -5.13 -17.98
CA LEU A 61 8.96 -5.64 -16.82
C LEU A 61 9.48 -7.03 -16.43
N THR A 62 9.71 -7.23 -15.16
CA THR A 62 10.12 -8.53 -14.59
C THR A 62 8.94 -9.51 -14.44
N SER A 63 7.72 -9.03 -14.59
CA SER A 63 6.49 -9.82 -14.51
C SER A 63 5.31 -9.03 -15.11
N ASP A 64 4.39 -9.75 -15.75
CA ASP A 64 3.09 -9.26 -16.22
C ASP A 64 2.17 -8.77 -15.08
N LYS A 65 2.48 -9.12 -13.83
CA LYS A 65 1.78 -8.59 -12.65
C LYS A 65 1.93 -7.08 -12.47
N PHE A 66 2.90 -6.48 -13.13
CA PHE A 66 3.13 -5.04 -13.13
C PHE A 66 2.39 -4.31 -14.26
N GLU A 67 1.63 -5.02 -15.06
CA GLU A 67 0.76 -4.45 -16.07
C GLU A 67 -0.59 -3.99 -15.47
N LEU A 68 -0.97 -2.76 -15.73
CA LEU A 68 -2.29 -2.25 -15.38
C LEU A 68 -3.21 -2.40 -16.59
N LYS A 69 -4.08 -3.40 -16.55
CA LYS A 69 -4.94 -3.78 -17.69
C LYS A 69 -6.28 -3.03 -17.70
N ASN A 70 -6.69 -2.64 -18.90
CA ASN A 70 -8.02 -2.10 -19.22
C ASN A 70 -8.65 -2.97 -20.32
N GLY A 71 -9.26 -4.09 -19.94
CA GLY A 71 -9.65 -5.12 -20.91
C GLY A 71 -8.41 -5.77 -21.54
N ASP A 72 -8.33 -5.69 -22.87
CA ASP A 72 -7.20 -6.23 -23.64
C ASP A 72 -6.03 -5.22 -23.80
N GLU A 73 -6.23 -3.97 -23.39
CA GLU A 73 -5.22 -2.91 -23.45
C GLU A 73 -4.38 -2.86 -22.18
N ILE A 74 -3.14 -2.42 -22.29
CA ILE A 74 -2.25 -2.14 -21.15
C ILE A 74 -2.19 -0.63 -20.95
N ALA A 75 -2.94 -0.15 -19.96
CA ALA A 75 -3.13 1.26 -19.66
C ALA A 75 -2.00 1.88 -18.81
N GLY A 76 -1.11 1.05 -18.26
CA GLY A 76 0.00 1.51 -17.45
C GLY A 76 0.89 0.38 -16.96
N VAL A 77 2.01 0.76 -16.34
CA VAL A 77 2.98 -0.18 -15.79
C VAL A 77 3.35 0.22 -14.36
N GLY A 78 3.61 -0.76 -13.51
CA GLY A 78 4.15 -0.54 -12.17
C GLY A 78 5.59 -0.06 -12.23
N TYR A 79 5.87 1.09 -11.66
CA TYR A 79 7.21 1.69 -11.64
C TYR A 79 8.00 1.40 -10.36
N CYS A 80 7.33 0.96 -9.30
CA CYS A 80 7.99 0.49 -8.08
C CYS A 80 7.14 -0.56 -7.37
N THR A 81 7.81 -1.40 -6.59
CA THR A 81 7.16 -2.37 -5.71
C THR A 81 7.23 -1.87 -4.28
N GLU A 82 6.09 -1.76 -3.64
CA GLU A 82 5.98 -1.45 -2.22
C GLU A 82 5.57 -2.70 -1.44
N THR A 83 6.14 -2.84 -0.27
CA THR A 83 5.76 -3.87 0.69
C THR A 83 5.41 -3.22 2.02
N TYR A 84 4.48 -3.82 2.74
CA TYR A 84 4.16 -3.40 4.09
C TYR A 84 4.17 -4.59 5.04
N GLY A 85 4.48 -4.28 6.28
CA GLY A 85 4.62 -5.27 7.32
C GLY A 85 4.93 -4.57 8.64
N LEU A 86 5.39 -5.33 9.62
CA LEU A 86 5.83 -4.78 10.88
C LEU A 86 7.28 -4.26 10.74
N ILE A 87 7.41 -2.95 10.74
CA ILE A 87 8.71 -2.28 10.81
C ILE A 87 9.06 -2.14 12.29
N TYR A 88 10.24 -2.60 12.69
CA TYR A 88 10.65 -2.57 14.07
C TYR A 88 12.04 -1.95 14.26
N ASN A 89 12.21 -1.26 15.38
CA ASN A 89 13.50 -0.72 15.79
C ASN A 89 14.27 -1.81 16.56
N LYS A 90 15.32 -2.35 15.93
CA LYS A 90 16.14 -3.43 16.52
C LYS A 90 16.76 -3.06 17.88
N ALA A 91 17.18 -1.81 18.05
CA ALA A 91 17.81 -1.36 19.29
C ALA A 91 16.80 -1.29 20.45
N LEU A 92 15.59 -0.77 20.18
CA LEU A 92 14.52 -0.72 21.18
C LEU A 92 14.00 -2.11 21.53
N LEU A 93 13.82 -2.97 20.53
CA LEU A 93 13.42 -4.36 20.77
C LEU A 93 14.43 -5.09 21.65
N LYS A 94 15.72 -4.93 21.36
CA LYS A 94 16.81 -5.49 22.19
C LYS A 94 16.83 -4.88 23.60
N LYS A 95 16.60 -3.57 23.75
CA LYS A 95 16.49 -2.91 25.05
C LYS A 95 15.35 -3.51 25.90
N ALA A 96 14.25 -3.91 25.25
CA ALA A 96 13.15 -4.61 25.91
C ALA A 96 13.46 -6.08 26.24
N GLY A 97 14.59 -6.61 25.77
CA GLY A 97 15.00 -7.99 26.00
C GLY A 97 14.56 -8.99 24.95
N TYR A 98 14.16 -8.51 23.77
CA TYR A 98 13.66 -9.33 22.66
C TYR A 98 14.47 -9.15 21.39
N THR A 99 14.31 -10.11 20.49
CA THR A 99 14.82 -10.10 19.12
C THR A 99 13.67 -10.43 18.16
N GLN A 100 13.89 -10.32 16.87
CA GLN A 100 12.92 -10.75 15.85
C GLN A 100 12.61 -12.26 15.93
N ASP A 101 13.54 -13.05 16.45
CA ASP A 101 13.40 -14.51 16.56
C ASP A 101 12.41 -14.92 17.65
N ASP A 102 12.07 -14.00 18.53
CA ASP A 102 11.04 -14.18 19.55
C ASP A 102 9.63 -13.94 19.04
N ILE A 103 9.48 -13.47 17.77
CA ILE A 103 8.20 -13.11 17.17
C ILE A 103 7.98 -13.95 15.90
N LYS A 104 7.40 -15.14 16.04
CA LYS A 104 7.13 -16.08 14.95
C LYS A 104 5.63 -16.29 14.68
N SER A 105 4.80 -15.81 15.59
CA SER A 105 3.36 -15.91 15.51
C SER A 105 2.67 -14.65 16.02
N PHE A 106 1.38 -14.51 15.75
CA PHE A 106 0.58 -13.43 16.34
C PHE A 106 0.57 -13.48 17.87
N ALA A 107 0.53 -14.68 18.46
CA ALA A 107 0.57 -14.87 19.89
C ALA A 107 1.90 -14.38 20.50
N ASP A 108 3.03 -14.62 19.84
CA ASP A 108 4.32 -14.11 20.26
C ASP A 108 4.37 -12.59 20.19
N LEU A 109 3.89 -12.02 19.07
CA LEU A 109 3.79 -10.57 18.90
C LEU A 109 2.96 -9.96 20.03
N LYS A 110 1.79 -10.49 20.31
CA LYS A 110 0.90 -10.01 21.37
C LYS A 110 1.59 -10.04 22.73
N LYS A 111 2.26 -11.15 23.07
CA LYS A 111 3.04 -11.30 24.31
C LYS A 111 4.13 -10.22 24.44
N VAL A 112 4.90 -10.00 23.39
CA VAL A 112 5.97 -8.98 23.39
C VAL A 112 5.38 -7.57 23.55
N VAL A 113 4.29 -7.28 22.85
CA VAL A 113 3.61 -5.99 22.93
C VAL A 113 3.04 -5.73 24.31
N GLU A 114 2.38 -6.72 24.92
CA GLU A 114 1.82 -6.60 26.26
C GLU A 114 2.92 -6.39 27.31
N ASP A 115 4.05 -7.10 27.20
CA ASP A 115 5.18 -6.94 28.10
C ASP A 115 5.82 -5.55 27.99
N ILE A 116 6.10 -5.07 26.77
CA ILE A 116 6.65 -3.73 26.56
C ILE A 116 5.66 -2.66 27.09
N THR A 117 4.37 -2.84 26.84
CA THR A 117 3.33 -1.91 27.31
C THR A 117 3.30 -1.84 28.84
N LYS A 118 3.42 -2.96 29.54
CA LYS A 118 3.52 -3.00 31.02
C LYS A 118 4.75 -2.27 31.54
N ARG A 119 5.87 -2.35 30.84
CA ARG A 119 7.16 -1.77 31.22
C ARG A 119 7.47 -0.44 30.52
N LYS A 120 6.49 0.19 29.87
CA LYS A 120 6.73 1.39 29.04
C LYS A 120 7.43 2.52 29.79
N ASP A 121 7.08 2.73 31.06
CA ASP A 121 7.65 3.81 31.87
C ASP A 121 9.12 3.50 32.27
N GLU A 122 9.43 2.24 32.57
CA GLU A 122 10.79 1.76 32.80
C GLU A 122 11.64 1.84 31.52
N LEU A 123 11.09 1.38 30.42
CA LEU A 123 11.76 1.34 29.11
C LEU A 123 11.92 2.72 28.47
N GLY A 124 11.00 3.63 28.74
CA GLY A 124 10.93 4.97 28.16
C GLY A 124 10.35 5.00 26.74
N PHE A 125 9.62 3.96 26.30
CA PHE A 125 8.93 3.92 25.01
C PHE A 125 7.73 2.96 25.04
N SER A 126 6.80 3.18 24.13
CA SER A 126 5.62 2.32 23.91
C SER A 126 5.91 1.21 22.92
N ALA A 127 5.10 0.14 22.97
CA ALA A 127 5.26 -1.02 22.10
C ALA A 127 5.05 -0.66 20.62
N PHE A 128 4.07 0.20 20.31
CA PHE A 128 3.74 0.63 18.96
C PHE A 128 3.76 2.14 18.79
N THR A 129 4.05 2.53 17.57
CA THR A 129 3.64 3.81 17.00
C THR A 129 2.97 3.52 15.66
N SER A 130 1.93 4.27 15.32
CA SER A 130 1.26 4.15 14.04
C SER A 130 1.07 5.51 13.40
N ALA A 131 0.71 5.52 12.11
CA ALA A 131 0.21 6.72 11.48
C ALA A 131 -1.08 7.19 12.17
N GLY A 132 -1.35 8.49 12.08
CA GLY A 132 -2.60 9.06 12.61
C GLY A 132 -3.84 8.49 11.92
N MET A 133 -4.99 8.60 12.58
CA MET A 133 -6.29 8.21 12.04
C MET A 133 -7.03 9.40 11.39
N ASP A 134 -6.32 10.48 11.10
CA ASP A 134 -6.84 11.60 10.32
C ASP A 134 -6.97 11.24 8.84
N GLY A 135 -7.73 12.03 8.09
CA GLY A 135 -8.04 11.74 6.68
C GLY A 135 -6.84 11.69 5.74
N SER A 136 -5.65 12.10 6.18
CA SER A 136 -4.42 12.01 5.40
C SER A 136 -3.59 10.75 5.66
N SER A 137 -3.82 10.08 6.78
CA SER A 137 -2.97 9.00 7.31
C SER A 137 -3.70 7.68 7.55
N ASP A 138 -5.01 7.71 7.74
CA ASP A 138 -5.85 6.56 8.11
C ASP A 138 -5.90 5.43 7.06
N TRP A 139 -5.54 5.73 5.81
CA TRP A 139 -5.48 4.75 4.74
C TRP A 139 -4.50 3.61 5.04
N ARG A 140 -3.47 3.87 5.87
CA ARG A 140 -2.52 2.83 6.29
C ARG A 140 -3.21 1.75 7.10
N PHE A 141 -4.12 2.12 7.99
CA PHE A 141 -4.95 1.17 8.69
C PHE A 141 -6.02 0.55 7.77
N LYS A 142 -6.76 1.38 7.06
CA LYS A 142 -7.89 0.95 6.20
C LYS A 142 -7.46 0.01 5.09
N THR A 143 -6.38 0.33 4.37
CA THR A 143 -5.97 -0.44 3.19
C THR A 143 -4.94 -1.52 3.50
N HIS A 144 -4.10 -1.35 4.50
CA HIS A 144 -3.07 -2.32 4.81
C HIS A 144 -3.56 -3.37 5.82
N LEU A 145 -4.06 -2.95 6.98
CA LEU A 145 -4.49 -3.88 8.01
C LEU A 145 -5.92 -4.39 7.79
N ALA A 146 -6.88 -3.49 7.59
CA ALA A 146 -8.28 -3.87 7.48
C ALA A 146 -8.59 -4.71 6.23
N ASN A 147 -7.79 -4.62 5.18
CA ASN A 147 -7.95 -5.46 4.00
C ASN A 147 -7.34 -6.86 4.12
N LEU A 148 -6.46 -7.12 5.09
CA LEU A 148 -5.81 -8.44 5.22
C LEU A 148 -6.80 -9.60 5.33
N PRO A 149 -7.85 -9.56 6.17
CA PRO A 149 -8.82 -10.64 6.25
C PRO A 149 -9.56 -10.87 4.93
N ILE A 150 -9.86 -9.80 4.20
CA ILE A 150 -10.50 -9.89 2.87
C ILE A 150 -9.53 -10.46 1.84
N TYR A 151 -8.28 -10.05 1.85
CA TYR A 151 -7.25 -10.59 0.97
C TYR A 151 -7.09 -12.10 1.14
N TYR A 152 -7.02 -12.60 2.36
CA TYR A 152 -6.92 -14.03 2.63
C TYR A 152 -8.19 -14.80 2.24
N GLU A 153 -9.36 -14.20 2.37
CA GLU A 153 -10.61 -14.77 1.87
C GLU A 153 -10.55 -14.92 0.35
N TYR A 154 -10.11 -13.89 -0.37
CA TYR A 154 -9.96 -13.93 -1.82
C TYR A 154 -8.95 -15.00 -2.27
N GLN A 155 -7.81 -15.09 -1.59
CA GLN A 155 -6.81 -16.13 -1.87
C GLN A 155 -7.39 -17.53 -1.68
N LYS A 156 -8.14 -17.76 -0.62
CA LYS A 156 -8.80 -19.03 -0.34
C LYS A 156 -9.84 -19.40 -1.40
N ASP A 157 -10.60 -18.41 -1.86
CA ASP A 157 -11.67 -18.61 -2.83
C ASP A 157 -11.17 -18.59 -4.29
N GLY A 158 -9.91 -18.23 -4.54
CA GLY A 158 -9.32 -18.11 -5.88
C GLY A 158 -9.97 -17.01 -6.72
N ILE A 159 -10.40 -15.91 -6.09
CA ILE A 159 -11.06 -14.78 -6.74
C ILE A 159 -10.26 -13.49 -6.57
N THR A 160 -10.52 -12.50 -7.42
CA THR A 160 -9.91 -11.16 -7.36
C THR A 160 -10.94 -10.06 -7.14
N ASP A 161 -12.22 -10.38 -7.27
CA ASP A 161 -13.34 -9.45 -7.10
C ASP A 161 -14.59 -10.19 -6.61
N THR A 162 -15.47 -9.49 -5.89
CA THR A 162 -16.78 -10.00 -5.47
C THR A 162 -17.74 -8.87 -5.15
N LYS A 163 -19.03 -9.11 -5.32
CA LYS A 163 -20.09 -8.19 -4.88
C LYS A 163 -20.34 -8.20 -3.37
N ALA A 164 -19.91 -9.27 -2.68
CA ALA A 164 -20.07 -9.42 -1.24
C ALA A 164 -19.00 -10.35 -0.69
N ILE A 165 -18.37 -9.96 0.40
CA ILE A 165 -17.46 -10.82 1.17
C ILE A 165 -18.25 -11.84 1.99
N LYS A 166 -17.67 -13.02 2.19
CA LYS A 166 -18.25 -14.10 3.00
C LYS A 166 -18.02 -13.94 4.51
N GLY A 167 -16.99 -13.16 4.85
CA GLY A 167 -16.58 -12.97 6.23
C GLY A 167 -15.81 -14.16 6.81
N THR A 168 -15.12 -14.92 5.99
CA THR A 168 -14.38 -16.14 6.40
C THR A 168 -13.40 -15.89 7.54
N TYR A 169 -12.79 -14.71 7.59
CA TYR A 169 -11.75 -14.33 8.55
C TYR A 169 -12.14 -13.16 9.45
N LEU A 170 -13.41 -13.02 9.79
CA LEU A 170 -13.91 -11.94 10.65
C LEU A 170 -13.22 -11.88 12.02
N ASP A 171 -12.85 -13.04 12.60
CA ASP A 171 -12.16 -13.08 13.88
C ASP A 171 -10.79 -12.41 13.84
N ASN A 172 -10.15 -12.32 12.66
CA ASN A 172 -8.89 -11.60 12.50
C ASN A 172 -9.04 -10.08 12.67
N TYR A 173 -10.23 -9.51 12.45
CA TYR A 173 -10.49 -8.10 12.76
C TYR A 173 -10.40 -7.84 14.25
N ARG A 174 -10.90 -8.76 15.08
CA ARG A 174 -10.74 -8.67 16.54
C ARG A 174 -9.25 -8.68 16.90
N ASN A 175 -8.46 -9.59 16.33
CA ASN A 175 -7.03 -9.66 16.58
C ASN A 175 -6.31 -8.34 16.21
N ILE A 176 -6.65 -7.74 15.07
CA ILE A 176 -6.09 -6.44 14.64
C ILE A 176 -6.49 -5.33 15.60
N TRP A 177 -7.74 -5.35 16.09
CA TRP A 177 -8.27 -4.33 16.98
C TRP A 177 -7.73 -4.43 18.40
N ASP A 178 -7.56 -5.65 18.89
CA ASP A 178 -7.07 -5.92 20.25
C ASP A 178 -5.55 -5.68 20.40
N LEU A 179 -4.81 -5.65 19.30
CA LEU A 179 -3.38 -5.37 19.26
C LEU A 179 -3.09 -3.87 19.33
#